data_8ea189a1428898075652b6bfa000959e
#
_entry.id   8ea189a1428898075652b6bfa000959e
#
_cell.length_a   1.000
_cell.length_b   1.000
_cell.length_c   1.000
_cell.angle_alpha   90.00
_cell.angle_beta   90.00
_cell.angle_gamma   90.00
#
_symmetry.space_group_name_H-M   'P 1'
#
loop_
_entity.id
_entity.type
_entity.pdbx_description
1 polymer ?
#
loop_
_entity_poly.entity_id
_entity_poly.type
_entity_poly.pdbx_seq_one_letter_code
_entity_poly.pdbx_strand_id
1 'polypeptide(L)'
;MYQRVQRFLAIVFFVALAASGFLLASCSTVQRSVIAPPEIEGATFVGNQSCYECHTNYVRSFPASPHARVHFRPVKTAGDAGCEACHGPGSKHVEAGGGRGRFIVNPGRDPSACYTCHLQTHAEFNLPHHHPIPEGHMNCVQCHDPHGFDIMKPARGLAMARLNESCAECHREQTKPHVFEHEAMRDGCMTCHQPHGSVNPKMPVERDSNLCLKCHAQTHSTSGEIYIGKEPHGAHLALGGCWSAGCHTAVHGSNINPHLRY
;
A
#
# COMPACT_ATOMS: atom_id res chain seq x y z
N MET A 1 -8.70 58.45 30.90
CA MET A 1 -8.84 57.75 29.62
C MET A 1 -7.68 56.79 29.35
N TYR A 2 -6.45 57.22 29.51
CA TYR A 2 -5.21 56.44 29.25
C TYR A 2 -5.10 55.13 30.07
N GLN A 3 -5.37 55.11 31.36
CA GLN A 3 -5.31 53.88 32.20
C GLN A 3 -6.36 52.81 31.82
N ARG A 4 -7.52 53.21 31.29
CA ARG A 4 -8.54 52.25 30.83
C ARG A 4 -8.10 51.56 29.55
N VAL A 5 -7.44 52.31 28.65
CA VAL A 5 -6.89 51.76 27.39
C VAL A 5 -5.75 50.76 27.68
N GLN A 6 -4.84 51.10 28.61
CA GLN A 6 -3.76 50.20 29.00
C GLN A 6 -4.27 48.88 29.62
N ARG A 7 -5.30 48.97 30.50
CA ARG A 7 -5.91 47.76 31.08
C ARG A 7 -6.60 46.89 30.03
N PHE A 8 -7.27 47.50 29.06
CA PHE A 8 -7.91 46.81 27.96
C PHE A 8 -6.88 46.08 27.07
N LEU A 9 -5.79 46.76 26.70
CA LEU A 9 -4.71 46.17 25.92
C LEU A 9 -4.01 45.02 26.66
N ALA A 10 -3.81 45.16 27.97
CA ALA A 10 -3.25 44.07 28.77
C ALA A 10 -4.17 42.82 28.81
N ILE A 11 -5.47 43.02 28.98
CA ILE A 11 -6.44 41.90 28.95
C ILE A 11 -6.44 41.19 27.59
N VAL A 12 -6.47 41.95 26.49
CA VAL A 12 -6.42 41.38 25.14
C VAL A 12 -5.14 40.59 24.92
N PHE A 13 -4.00 41.13 25.37
CA PHE A 13 -2.71 40.42 25.29
C PHE A 13 -2.71 39.11 26.07
N PHE A 14 -3.22 39.11 27.32
CA PHE A 14 -3.30 37.88 28.12
C PHE A 14 -4.27 36.84 27.55
N VAL A 15 -5.41 37.28 26.99
CA VAL A 15 -6.36 36.39 26.32
C VAL A 15 -5.75 35.79 25.07
N ALA A 16 -5.04 36.59 24.27
CA ALA A 16 -4.33 36.09 23.07
C ALA A 16 -3.22 35.10 23.44
N LEU A 17 -2.47 35.34 24.51
CA LEU A 17 -1.43 34.45 25.02
C LEU A 17 -2.01 33.13 25.52
N ALA A 18 -3.12 33.17 26.24
CA ALA A 18 -3.83 31.99 26.72
C ALA A 18 -4.41 31.18 25.58
N ALA A 19 -5.01 31.81 24.57
CA ALA A 19 -5.53 31.18 23.37
C ALA A 19 -4.40 30.52 22.56
N SER A 20 -3.25 31.17 22.40
CA SER A 20 -2.06 30.59 21.72
C SER A 20 -1.51 29.40 22.48
N GLY A 21 -1.47 29.44 23.82
CA GLY A 21 -1.07 28.30 24.65
C GLY A 21 -2.01 27.11 24.52
N PHE A 22 -3.32 27.36 24.41
CA PHE A 22 -4.33 26.31 24.19
C PHE A 22 -4.21 25.65 22.81
N LEU A 23 -3.92 26.45 21.77
CA LEU A 23 -3.70 25.94 20.41
C LEU A 23 -2.43 25.09 20.33
N LEU A 24 -1.35 25.49 21.00
CA LEU A 24 -0.10 24.72 21.06
C LEU A 24 -0.26 23.42 21.86
N ALA A 25 -1.03 23.42 22.95
CA ALA A 25 -1.32 22.21 23.71
C ALA A 25 -2.20 21.21 22.93
N SER A 26 -3.14 21.70 22.11
CA SER A 26 -4.03 20.85 21.30
C SER A 26 -3.28 20.08 20.21
N CYS A 27 -2.14 20.58 19.73
CA CYS A 27 -1.33 19.87 18.72
C CYS A 27 -0.41 18.78 19.31
N SER A 28 -0.30 18.68 20.64
CA SER A 28 0.63 17.74 21.30
C SER A 28 0.03 16.39 21.66
N THR A 29 -1.28 16.20 21.53
CA THR A 29 -1.96 14.92 21.78
C THR A 29 -2.06 14.07 20.51
N VAL A 30 -0.94 13.85 19.81
CA VAL A 30 -0.87 12.70 18.91
C VAL A 30 -0.84 11.47 19.81
N GLN A 31 -1.97 10.81 19.95
CA GLN A 31 -2.03 9.46 20.50
C GLN A 31 -1.12 8.58 19.65
N ARG A 32 0.10 8.35 20.14
CA ARG A 32 0.98 7.33 19.56
C ARG A 32 0.35 5.99 19.88
N SER A 33 -0.19 5.33 18.87
CA SER A 33 -0.56 3.93 19.00
C SER A 33 0.69 3.17 19.47
N VAL A 34 0.62 2.59 20.65
CA VAL A 34 1.68 1.69 21.12
C VAL A 34 1.48 0.40 20.35
N ILE A 35 2.31 0.19 19.34
CA ILE A 35 2.35 -1.07 18.60
C ILE A 35 3.17 -2.04 19.45
N ALA A 36 2.52 -3.07 19.96
CA ALA A 36 3.18 -4.13 20.69
C ALA A 36 3.58 -5.26 19.74
N PRO A 37 4.79 -5.82 19.86
CA PRO A 37 5.16 -7.04 19.14
C PRO A 37 4.24 -8.19 19.57
N PRO A 38 4.11 -9.25 18.74
CA PRO A 38 3.35 -10.44 19.10
C PRO A 38 3.82 -11.03 20.44
N GLU A 39 2.88 -11.50 21.25
CA GLU A 39 3.18 -12.16 22.52
C GLU A 39 3.34 -13.68 22.34
N ILE A 40 4.33 -14.24 23.03
CA ILE A 40 4.55 -15.68 23.14
C ILE A 40 4.69 -16.01 24.61
N GLU A 41 3.75 -16.79 25.10
CA GLU A 41 3.64 -17.10 26.53
C GLU A 41 4.97 -17.61 27.14
N GLY A 42 5.44 -16.89 28.13
CA GLY A 42 6.68 -17.20 28.86
C GLY A 42 7.97 -17.07 28.06
N ALA A 43 7.94 -16.46 26.88
CA ALA A 43 9.14 -16.12 26.13
C ALA A 43 9.61 -14.70 26.46
N THR A 44 10.90 -14.47 26.32
CA THR A 44 11.57 -13.17 26.52
C THR A 44 12.32 -12.76 25.26
N PHE A 45 12.54 -11.45 25.08
CA PHE A 45 13.33 -10.93 23.97
C PHE A 45 14.82 -11.29 24.16
N VAL A 46 15.46 -11.76 23.10
CA VAL A 46 16.86 -12.19 23.08
C VAL A 46 17.75 -11.32 22.19
N GLY A 47 17.13 -10.43 21.38
CA GLY A 47 17.81 -9.54 20.46
C GLY A 47 18.22 -10.21 19.16
N ASN A 48 18.48 -9.36 18.15
CA ASN A 48 18.78 -9.81 16.78
C ASN A 48 19.99 -10.74 16.67
N GLN A 49 21.00 -10.55 17.51
CA GLN A 49 22.25 -11.34 17.47
C GLN A 49 21.97 -12.84 17.58
N SER A 50 21.02 -13.23 18.43
CA SER A 50 20.65 -14.64 18.62
C SER A 50 19.99 -15.28 17.39
N CYS A 51 19.45 -14.44 16.48
CA CYS A 51 18.84 -14.90 15.24
C CYS A 51 19.88 -15.13 14.14
N TYR A 52 20.99 -14.40 14.18
CA TYR A 52 21.98 -14.33 13.12
C TYR A 52 22.70 -15.64 12.84
N GLU A 53 22.91 -16.45 13.87
CA GLU A 53 23.64 -17.72 13.76
C GLU A 53 22.93 -18.73 12.85
N CYS A 54 21.59 -18.74 12.87
CA CYS A 54 20.78 -19.68 12.08
C CYS A 54 20.16 -19.05 10.83
N HIS A 55 19.82 -17.74 10.87
CA HIS A 55 19.09 -17.04 9.81
C HIS A 55 19.98 -16.13 8.94
N THR A 56 21.16 -16.61 8.55
CA THR A 56 22.20 -15.83 7.83
C THR A 56 21.73 -15.19 6.52
N ASN A 57 20.83 -15.83 5.78
CA ASN A 57 20.32 -15.29 4.52
C ASN A 57 19.46 -14.04 4.75
N TYR A 58 18.60 -14.07 5.75
CA TYR A 58 17.75 -12.90 6.11
C TYR A 58 18.58 -11.76 6.68
N VAL A 59 19.63 -12.06 7.45
CA VAL A 59 20.54 -11.05 8.00
C VAL A 59 21.25 -10.25 6.90
N ARG A 60 21.59 -10.88 5.79
CA ARG A 60 22.23 -10.20 4.65
C ARG A 60 21.28 -9.24 3.91
N SER A 61 20.02 -9.61 3.77
CA SER A 61 19.03 -8.82 3.03
C SER A 61 18.33 -7.77 3.88
N PHE A 62 18.11 -8.06 5.17
CA PHE A 62 17.30 -7.22 6.07
C PHE A 62 17.76 -5.75 6.18
N PRO A 63 19.05 -5.40 6.19
CA PRO A 63 19.48 -4.00 6.22
C PRO A 63 18.97 -3.16 5.03
N ALA A 64 18.66 -3.79 3.90
CA ALA A 64 18.07 -3.11 2.74
C ALA A 64 16.53 -2.94 2.87
N SER A 65 15.90 -3.65 3.79
CA SER A 65 14.47 -3.56 4.04
C SER A 65 14.09 -2.22 4.70
N PRO A 66 12.97 -1.59 4.30
CA PRO A 66 12.38 -0.48 5.05
C PRO A 66 12.12 -0.82 6.51
N HIS A 67 11.83 -2.09 6.81
CA HIS A 67 11.55 -2.57 8.17
C HIS A 67 12.77 -2.61 9.08
N ALA A 68 13.99 -2.62 8.53
CA ALA A 68 15.21 -2.53 9.31
C ALA A 68 15.34 -1.23 10.13
N ARG A 69 14.54 -0.21 9.79
CA ARG A 69 14.49 1.08 10.49
C ARG A 69 13.37 1.18 11.53
N VAL A 70 12.60 0.10 11.70
CA VAL A 70 11.49 0.06 12.67
C VAL A 70 12.07 -0.23 14.04
N HIS A 71 11.95 0.75 14.94
CA HIS A 71 12.38 0.64 16.32
C HIS A 71 11.15 0.68 17.24
N PHE A 72 10.97 -0.37 18.03
CA PHE A 72 9.94 -0.39 19.06
C PHE A 72 10.48 0.17 20.37
N ARG A 73 9.82 1.17 20.92
CA ARG A 73 10.00 1.52 22.33
C ARG A 73 8.92 0.79 23.15
N PRO A 74 9.24 0.07 24.27
CA PRO A 74 10.23 0.42 25.28
C PRO A 74 11.18 -0.72 25.66
N VAL A 75 11.92 -1.29 24.75
CA VAL A 75 12.92 -2.27 25.17
C VAL A 75 14.23 -1.56 25.45
N LYS A 76 14.42 -1.16 26.71
CA LYS A 76 15.63 -0.46 27.17
C LYS A 76 16.92 -1.31 27.12
N THR A 77 16.83 -2.60 26.78
CA THR A 77 17.94 -3.55 26.89
C THR A 77 18.15 -4.45 25.69
N ALA A 78 17.19 -4.58 24.76
CA ALA A 78 17.41 -5.21 23.48
C ALA A 78 17.67 -4.09 22.48
N GLY A 79 18.91 -3.71 22.29
CA GLY A 79 19.29 -2.83 21.20
C GLY A 79 18.90 -3.51 19.89
N ASP A 80 17.84 -3.10 19.25
CA ASP A 80 17.27 -3.57 18.00
C ASP A 80 16.28 -4.74 18.14
N ALA A 81 15.03 -4.39 18.38
CA ALA A 81 13.92 -5.35 18.29
C ALA A 81 13.50 -5.65 16.83
N GLY A 82 14.45 -5.57 15.86
CA GLY A 82 14.15 -5.68 14.45
C GLY A 82 13.41 -6.97 14.08
N CYS A 83 13.98 -8.13 14.33
CA CYS A 83 13.36 -9.41 14.03
C CYS A 83 12.15 -9.69 14.95
N GLU A 84 12.34 -9.51 16.24
CA GLU A 84 11.34 -9.80 17.27
C GLU A 84 10.15 -8.83 17.26
N ALA A 85 10.28 -7.69 16.57
CA ALA A 85 9.18 -6.77 16.34
C ALA A 85 7.99 -7.41 15.60
N CYS A 86 8.28 -8.31 14.68
CA CYS A 86 7.29 -9.01 13.88
C CYS A 86 7.12 -10.48 14.28
N HIS A 87 8.20 -11.09 14.78
CA HIS A 87 8.24 -12.52 15.12
C HIS A 87 7.94 -12.80 16.60
N GLY A 88 7.87 -11.76 17.44
CA GLY A 88 7.72 -11.91 18.88
C GLY A 88 9.00 -12.37 19.60
N PRO A 89 8.97 -12.50 20.94
CA PRO A 89 10.13 -12.82 21.76
C PRO A 89 10.68 -14.22 21.45
N GLY A 90 11.99 -14.30 21.14
CA GLY A 90 12.64 -15.47 20.55
C GLY A 90 13.23 -16.49 21.53
N SER A 91 13.24 -16.27 22.87
CA SER A 91 13.99 -17.12 23.80
C SER A 91 13.61 -18.60 23.68
N LYS A 92 12.33 -18.94 23.73
CA LYS A 92 11.86 -20.32 23.61
C LYS A 92 12.16 -20.97 22.26
N HIS A 93 12.15 -20.17 21.19
CA HIS A 93 12.50 -20.64 19.85
C HIS A 93 13.99 -21.04 19.78
N VAL A 94 14.87 -20.21 20.34
CA VAL A 94 16.31 -20.47 20.39
C VAL A 94 16.62 -21.66 21.29
N GLU A 95 16.06 -21.70 22.50
CA GLU A 95 16.21 -22.81 23.46
C GLU A 95 15.74 -24.15 22.87
N ALA A 96 14.69 -24.14 22.05
CA ALA A 96 14.18 -25.32 21.38
C ALA A 96 14.98 -25.77 20.16
N GLY A 97 16.09 -25.07 19.82
CA GLY A 97 16.89 -25.35 18.64
C GLY A 97 16.23 -24.94 17.33
N GLY A 98 15.27 -24.02 17.35
CA GLY A 98 14.57 -23.53 16.17
C GLY A 98 13.31 -24.32 15.80
N GLY A 99 12.96 -24.30 14.52
CA GLY A 99 11.77 -24.95 13.95
C GLY A 99 10.72 -23.94 13.47
N ARG A 100 10.22 -24.13 12.26
CA ARG A 100 9.30 -23.20 11.59
C ARG A 100 7.98 -23.06 12.37
N GLY A 101 7.73 -21.84 12.89
CA GLY A 101 6.54 -21.55 13.69
C GLY A 101 6.51 -22.20 15.07
N ARG A 102 7.62 -22.79 15.52
CA ARG A 102 7.73 -23.37 16.84
C ARG A 102 8.21 -22.30 17.84
N PHE A 103 7.34 -21.92 18.76
CA PHE A 103 7.58 -20.86 19.74
C PHE A 103 8.04 -19.51 19.13
N ILE A 104 7.62 -19.25 17.92
CA ILE A 104 7.87 -17.99 17.20
C ILE A 104 6.71 -17.71 16.25
N VAL A 105 6.33 -16.46 16.07
CA VAL A 105 5.29 -16.07 15.11
C VAL A 105 5.83 -16.15 13.69
N ASN A 106 5.00 -16.62 12.77
CA ASN A 106 5.29 -16.59 11.35
C ASN A 106 4.30 -15.67 10.61
N PRO A 107 4.64 -14.37 10.43
CA PRO A 107 3.77 -13.39 9.79
C PRO A 107 3.37 -13.76 8.34
N GLY A 108 4.13 -14.64 7.69
CA GLY A 108 3.77 -15.13 6.34
C GLY A 108 2.55 -16.04 6.32
N ARG A 109 2.05 -16.51 7.47
CA ARG A 109 0.83 -17.32 7.58
C ARG A 109 -0.37 -16.55 8.09
N ASP A 110 -0.12 -15.49 8.86
CA ASP A 110 -1.14 -14.66 9.47
C ASP A 110 -0.80 -13.19 9.25
N PRO A 111 -1.61 -12.45 8.49
CA PRO A 111 -1.36 -11.05 8.17
C PRO A 111 -1.54 -10.11 9.37
N SER A 112 -2.06 -10.59 10.50
CA SER A 112 -2.35 -9.76 11.69
C SER A 112 -1.11 -9.00 12.19
N ALA A 113 0.07 -9.65 12.17
CA ALA A 113 1.33 -9.00 12.52
C ALA A 113 1.68 -7.81 11.60
N CYS A 114 1.29 -7.87 10.34
CA CYS A 114 1.48 -6.79 9.37
C CYS A 114 0.46 -5.66 9.61
N TYR A 115 -0.79 -6.02 9.84
CA TYR A 115 -1.90 -5.09 10.05
C TYR A 115 -1.75 -4.22 11.31
N THR A 116 -1.00 -4.69 12.29
CA THR A 116 -0.67 -3.90 13.49
C THR A 116 -0.06 -2.53 13.15
N CYS A 117 0.72 -2.46 12.08
CA CYS A 117 1.35 -1.22 11.58
C CYS A 117 0.68 -0.72 10.28
N HIS A 118 0.26 -1.61 9.40
CA HIS A 118 -0.32 -1.30 8.09
C HIS A 118 -1.85 -1.19 8.15
N LEU A 119 -2.35 -0.28 9.02
CA LEU A 119 -3.79 -0.09 9.28
C LEU A 119 -4.57 0.34 8.03
N GLN A 120 -3.97 1.20 7.19
CA GLN A 120 -4.61 1.62 5.95
C GLN A 120 -4.77 0.44 5.00
N THR A 121 -3.73 -0.37 4.82
CA THR A 121 -3.77 -1.57 3.98
C THR A 121 -4.79 -2.58 4.49
N HIS A 122 -4.90 -2.73 5.83
CA HIS A 122 -5.96 -3.54 6.43
C HIS A 122 -7.36 -3.02 6.05
N ALA A 123 -7.57 -1.70 6.10
CA ALA A 123 -8.83 -1.10 5.67
C ALA A 123 -9.12 -1.31 4.18
N GLU A 124 -8.09 -1.25 3.32
CA GLU A 124 -8.21 -1.50 1.89
C GLU A 124 -8.66 -2.95 1.61
N PHE A 125 -8.13 -3.95 2.33
CA PHE A 125 -8.57 -5.34 2.22
C PHE A 125 -10.00 -5.61 2.71
N ASN A 126 -10.64 -4.68 3.40
CA ASN A 126 -12.07 -4.76 3.74
C ASN A 126 -12.99 -4.17 2.65
N LEU A 127 -12.44 -3.67 1.54
CA LEU A 127 -13.24 -3.21 0.41
C LEU A 127 -13.86 -4.38 -0.36
N PRO A 128 -14.96 -4.17 -1.11
CA PRO A 128 -15.72 -5.27 -1.73
C PRO A 128 -14.93 -6.12 -2.73
N HIS A 129 -13.89 -5.56 -3.35
CA HIS A 129 -13.06 -6.25 -4.35
C HIS A 129 -11.60 -6.14 -3.92
N HIS A 130 -11.01 -7.27 -3.52
CA HIS A 130 -9.64 -7.36 -3.03
C HIS A 130 -9.03 -8.71 -3.36
N HIS A 131 -7.71 -8.84 -3.24
CA HIS A 131 -7.09 -10.15 -3.24
C HIS A 131 -7.44 -10.90 -1.95
N PRO A 132 -7.61 -12.23 -1.99
CA PRO A 132 -8.19 -13.04 -0.90
C PRO A 132 -7.19 -13.27 0.25
N ILE A 133 -6.64 -12.17 0.79
CA ILE A 133 -5.79 -12.16 1.99
C ILE A 133 -6.62 -12.39 3.25
N PRO A 134 -7.77 -11.69 3.46
CA PRO A 134 -8.62 -11.91 4.63
C PRO A 134 -9.17 -13.33 4.71
N GLU A 135 -9.43 -13.96 3.56
CA GLU A 135 -9.93 -15.32 3.45
C GLU A 135 -8.84 -16.39 3.63
N GLY A 136 -7.58 -15.98 3.77
CA GLY A 136 -6.44 -16.88 3.99
C GLY A 136 -5.98 -17.65 2.76
N HIS A 137 -6.46 -17.29 1.54
CA HIS A 137 -6.04 -17.93 0.29
C HIS A 137 -4.75 -17.31 -0.27
N MET A 138 -4.43 -16.10 0.15
CA MET A 138 -3.18 -15.40 -0.16
C MET A 138 -2.57 -14.81 1.11
N ASN A 139 -1.31 -14.38 1.01
CA ASN A 139 -0.62 -13.67 2.09
C ASN A 139 0.29 -12.55 1.54
N CYS A 140 0.70 -11.65 2.43
CA CYS A 140 1.47 -10.46 2.07
C CYS A 140 2.80 -10.79 1.40
N VAL A 141 3.47 -11.88 1.85
CA VAL A 141 4.81 -12.25 1.39
C VAL A 141 4.84 -12.93 0.01
N GLN A 142 3.68 -13.17 -0.59
CA GLN A 142 3.61 -13.60 -1.99
C GLN A 142 3.91 -12.45 -2.96
N CYS A 143 3.72 -11.20 -2.51
CA CYS A 143 3.98 -10.00 -3.28
C CYS A 143 5.08 -9.13 -2.69
N HIS A 144 5.25 -9.12 -1.36
CA HIS A 144 6.19 -8.27 -0.64
C HIS A 144 7.31 -9.09 0.01
N ASP A 145 8.55 -8.58 -0.03
CA ASP A 145 9.65 -9.11 0.76
C ASP A 145 9.92 -8.22 1.99
N PRO A 146 9.43 -8.59 3.18
CA PRO A 146 9.67 -7.83 4.40
C PRO A 146 11.12 -7.86 4.87
N HIS A 147 11.92 -8.83 4.43
CA HIS A 147 13.32 -9.02 4.83
C HIS A 147 14.32 -8.43 3.85
N GLY A 148 13.86 -7.93 2.70
CA GLY A 148 14.74 -7.44 1.65
C GLY A 148 14.27 -6.13 1.06
N PHE A 149 14.69 -5.90 -0.17
CA PHE A 149 14.28 -4.75 -0.95
C PHE A 149 12.83 -4.93 -1.41
N ASP A 150 11.95 -4.01 -1.03
CA ASP A 150 10.56 -4.02 -1.46
C ASP A 150 10.45 -3.58 -2.92
N ILE A 151 10.27 -4.56 -3.81
CA ILE A 151 10.10 -4.34 -5.25
C ILE A 151 8.78 -3.65 -5.60
N MET A 152 7.83 -3.61 -4.65
CA MET A 152 6.51 -3.00 -4.83
C MET A 152 6.51 -1.48 -4.64
N LYS A 153 7.61 -0.89 -4.21
CA LYS A 153 7.77 0.57 -4.28
C LYS A 153 8.20 0.94 -5.69
N PRO A 154 7.36 1.67 -6.44
CA PRO A 154 7.68 2.03 -7.81
C PRO A 154 8.89 2.96 -7.85
N ALA A 155 10.06 2.38 -8.09
CA ALA A 155 11.18 3.10 -8.65
C ALA A 155 11.04 2.98 -10.18
N ARG A 156 11.23 4.06 -10.90
CA ARG A 156 11.12 4.09 -12.37
C ARG A 156 12.05 3.06 -13.03
N GLY A 157 11.65 2.50 -14.16
CA GLY A 157 12.48 1.60 -14.96
C GLY A 157 12.40 0.13 -14.54
N LEU A 158 13.54 -0.52 -14.27
CA LEU A 158 13.62 -1.97 -13.99
C LEU A 158 12.76 -2.45 -12.81
N ALA A 159 12.49 -1.58 -11.84
CA ALA A 159 11.63 -1.94 -10.72
C ALA A 159 10.16 -2.09 -11.13
N MET A 160 9.70 -1.30 -12.11
CA MET A 160 8.35 -1.42 -12.65
C MET A 160 8.19 -2.73 -13.45
N ALA A 161 9.22 -3.13 -14.23
CA ALA A 161 9.20 -4.40 -14.93
C ALA A 161 9.09 -5.58 -13.96
N ARG A 162 9.86 -5.59 -12.88
CA ARG A 162 9.78 -6.63 -11.83
C ARG A 162 8.43 -6.68 -11.12
N LEU A 163 7.81 -5.52 -10.91
CA LEU A 163 6.47 -5.44 -10.36
C LEU A 163 5.45 -6.13 -11.29
N ASN A 164 5.52 -5.84 -12.58
CA ASN A 164 4.65 -6.48 -13.58
C ASN A 164 4.88 -7.98 -13.67
N GLU A 165 6.14 -8.44 -13.57
CA GLU A 165 6.50 -9.86 -13.54
C GLU A 165 5.84 -10.56 -12.33
N SER A 166 5.85 -9.96 -11.15
CA SER A 166 5.20 -10.52 -9.98
C SER A 166 3.68 -10.68 -10.16
N CYS A 167 3.02 -9.71 -10.80
CA CYS A 167 1.60 -9.83 -11.15
C CYS A 167 1.38 -10.94 -12.19
N ALA A 168 2.26 -11.04 -13.18
CA ALA A 168 2.18 -11.98 -14.29
C ALA A 168 2.29 -13.45 -13.87
N GLU A 169 2.90 -13.75 -12.72
CA GLU A 169 2.99 -15.13 -12.19
C GLU A 169 1.61 -15.76 -12.06
N CYS A 170 0.60 -14.98 -11.69
CA CYS A 170 -0.78 -15.41 -11.55
C CYS A 170 -1.68 -14.90 -12.69
N HIS A 171 -1.50 -13.64 -13.14
CA HIS A 171 -2.34 -12.97 -14.13
C HIS A 171 -1.79 -13.11 -15.57
N ARG A 172 -1.52 -14.34 -16.00
CA ARG A 172 -0.87 -14.66 -17.29
C ARG A 172 -1.66 -14.19 -18.50
N GLU A 173 -2.99 -14.31 -18.45
CA GLU A 173 -3.86 -13.92 -19.58
C GLU A 173 -3.85 -12.42 -19.85
N GLN A 174 -3.70 -11.61 -18.79
CA GLN A 174 -3.66 -10.15 -18.88
C GLN A 174 -2.29 -9.62 -19.30
N THR A 175 -1.25 -10.45 -19.16
CA THR A 175 0.15 -10.04 -19.39
C THR A 175 0.80 -10.67 -20.61
N LYS A 176 0.09 -11.57 -21.31
CA LYS A 176 0.59 -12.16 -22.56
C LYS A 176 0.73 -11.10 -23.65
N PRO A 177 1.65 -11.27 -24.59
CA PRO A 177 1.78 -10.37 -25.75
C PRO A 177 0.51 -10.35 -26.60
N HIS A 178 0.16 -9.18 -27.10
CA HIS A 178 -0.94 -8.98 -28.02
C HIS A 178 -0.45 -8.33 -29.32
N VAL A 179 -1.16 -8.54 -30.43
CA VAL A 179 -0.85 -7.88 -31.71
C VAL A 179 -1.03 -6.37 -31.58
N PHE A 180 -2.07 -5.95 -30.90
CA PHE A 180 -2.37 -4.56 -30.57
C PHE A 180 -2.27 -4.39 -29.05
N GLU A 181 -1.09 -3.98 -28.59
CA GLU A 181 -0.85 -3.73 -27.16
C GLU A 181 -1.48 -2.40 -26.75
N HIS A 182 -1.93 -2.33 -25.51
CA HIS A 182 -2.28 -1.06 -24.88
C HIS A 182 -1.03 -0.47 -24.25
N GLU A 183 -0.57 0.68 -24.73
CA GLU A 183 0.67 1.33 -24.27
C GLU A 183 0.72 1.54 -22.76
N ALA A 184 -0.44 1.78 -22.11
CA ALA A 184 -0.54 1.93 -20.67
C ALA A 184 -0.06 0.69 -19.89
N MET A 185 0.01 -0.50 -20.50
CA MET A 185 0.57 -1.71 -19.89
C MET A 185 2.06 -1.56 -19.56
N ARG A 186 2.76 -0.69 -20.27
CA ARG A 186 4.18 -0.36 -20.02
C ARG A 186 4.37 0.53 -18.80
N ASP A 187 3.35 1.30 -18.41
CA ASP A 187 3.35 2.13 -17.20
C ASP A 187 3.10 1.32 -15.92
N GLY A 188 2.76 0.03 -16.07
CA GLY A 188 2.59 -0.93 -15.01
C GLY A 188 1.15 -1.14 -14.56
N CYS A 189 0.89 -2.33 -14.00
CA CYS A 189 -0.45 -2.78 -13.59
C CYS A 189 -1.10 -1.81 -12.59
N MET A 190 -0.32 -1.26 -11.67
CA MET A 190 -0.78 -0.35 -10.62
C MET A 190 -1.16 1.05 -11.12
N THR A 191 -0.89 1.38 -12.37
CA THR A 191 -1.41 2.61 -13.00
C THR A 191 -2.93 2.57 -13.06
N CYS A 192 -3.50 1.38 -13.23
CA CYS A 192 -4.93 1.16 -13.36
C CYS A 192 -5.54 0.40 -12.17
N HIS A 193 -4.79 -0.44 -11.46
CA HIS A 193 -5.30 -1.32 -10.42
C HIS A 193 -4.76 -1.00 -9.03
N GLN A 194 -5.62 -1.19 -8.02
CA GLN A 194 -5.27 -1.13 -6.59
C GLN A 194 -5.29 -2.56 -6.01
N PRO A 195 -4.11 -3.21 -5.85
CA PRO A 195 -4.05 -4.64 -5.54
C PRO A 195 -4.52 -5.00 -4.13
N HIS A 196 -4.54 -4.08 -3.18
CA HIS A 196 -5.03 -4.36 -1.83
C HIS A 196 -6.56 -4.38 -1.77
N GLY A 197 -7.22 -3.50 -2.52
CA GLY A 197 -8.67 -3.48 -2.58
C GLY A 197 -9.22 -2.23 -3.25
N SER A 198 -10.42 -2.35 -3.78
CA SER A 198 -11.15 -1.28 -4.44
C SER A 198 -12.65 -1.44 -4.24
N VAL A 199 -13.37 -0.34 -4.33
CA VAL A 199 -14.84 -0.34 -4.43
C VAL A 199 -15.33 -0.74 -5.82
N ASN A 200 -14.43 -0.78 -6.80
CA ASN A 200 -14.74 -1.06 -8.19
C ASN A 200 -14.45 -2.54 -8.53
N PRO A 201 -15.35 -3.24 -9.23
CA PRO A 201 -15.11 -4.61 -9.70
C PRO A 201 -13.82 -4.72 -10.51
N LYS A 202 -13.04 -5.79 -10.30
CA LYS A 202 -11.70 -6.00 -10.89
C LYS A 202 -10.62 -5.04 -10.37
N MET A 203 -10.90 -4.33 -9.30
CA MET A 203 -9.98 -3.48 -8.53
C MET A 203 -9.32 -2.31 -9.28
N PRO A 204 -9.98 -1.60 -10.23
CA PRO A 204 -9.39 -0.40 -10.78
C PRO A 204 -9.35 0.72 -9.72
N VAL A 205 -8.38 1.61 -9.86
CA VAL A 205 -8.22 2.80 -8.99
C VAL A 205 -9.36 3.79 -9.15
N GLU A 206 -9.99 3.80 -10.33
CA GLU A 206 -11.14 4.63 -10.65
C GLU A 206 -12.15 3.85 -11.52
N ARG A 207 -13.38 4.34 -11.55
CA ARG A 207 -14.42 3.69 -12.31
C ARG A 207 -14.34 4.06 -13.79
N ASP A 208 -14.24 3.03 -14.64
CA ASP A 208 -14.47 3.04 -16.09
C ASP A 208 -13.99 4.32 -16.82
N SER A 209 -14.90 5.16 -17.30
CA SER A 209 -14.56 6.37 -18.05
C SER A 209 -13.64 7.32 -17.30
N ASN A 210 -13.79 7.45 -15.98
CA ASN A 210 -12.91 8.30 -15.17
C ASN A 210 -11.46 7.82 -15.21
N LEU A 211 -11.25 6.51 -15.21
CA LEU A 211 -9.91 5.94 -15.37
C LEU A 211 -9.34 6.22 -16.76
N CYS A 212 -10.13 5.92 -17.80
CA CYS A 212 -9.68 6.04 -19.18
C CYS A 212 -9.35 7.49 -19.58
N LEU A 213 -10.20 8.44 -19.17
CA LEU A 213 -10.06 9.86 -19.47
C LEU A 213 -8.90 10.57 -18.75
N LYS A 214 -8.21 9.90 -17.85
CA LYS A 214 -6.93 10.42 -17.29
C LYS A 214 -5.84 10.54 -18.36
N CYS A 215 -5.88 9.68 -19.37
CA CYS A 215 -4.91 9.64 -20.45
C CYS A 215 -5.54 9.96 -21.81
N HIS A 216 -6.79 9.56 -22.05
CA HIS A 216 -7.51 9.77 -23.29
C HIS A 216 -8.26 11.11 -23.24
N ALA A 217 -7.59 12.17 -23.74
CA ALA A 217 -8.14 13.51 -23.71
C ALA A 217 -9.44 13.63 -24.53
N GLN A 218 -10.43 14.30 -23.95
CA GLN A 218 -11.64 14.75 -24.65
C GLN A 218 -11.37 16.08 -25.33
N THR A 219 -11.81 16.20 -26.59
CA THR A 219 -11.85 17.47 -27.31
C THR A 219 -13.27 17.71 -27.85
N HIS A 220 -13.65 18.98 -27.95
CA HIS A 220 -14.94 19.38 -28.48
C HIS A 220 -14.73 20.12 -29.81
N SER A 221 -15.52 19.76 -30.82
CA SER A 221 -15.61 20.52 -32.07
C SER A 221 -16.40 21.82 -31.84
N THR A 222 -16.33 22.72 -32.80
CA THR A 222 -17.15 23.95 -32.83
C THR A 222 -18.65 23.67 -32.90
N SER A 223 -19.06 22.49 -33.40
CA SER A 223 -20.44 22.01 -33.42
C SER A 223 -20.88 21.31 -32.14
N GLY A 224 -19.99 21.18 -31.11
CA GLY A 224 -20.28 20.50 -29.84
C GLY A 224 -20.07 19.00 -29.90
N GLU A 225 -19.60 18.42 -31.01
CA GLU A 225 -19.26 17.00 -31.07
C GLU A 225 -18.05 16.70 -30.18
N ILE A 226 -18.13 15.59 -29.42
CA ILE A 226 -17.07 15.14 -28.51
C ILE A 226 -16.19 14.11 -29.22
N TYR A 227 -14.89 14.37 -29.25
CA TYR A 227 -13.88 13.45 -29.75
C TYR A 227 -13.04 12.91 -28.61
N ILE A 228 -12.73 11.63 -28.67
CA ILE A 228 -11.69 10.98 -27.85
C ILE A 228 -10.64 10.45 -28.80
N GLY A 229 -9.43 11.00 -28.70
CA GLY A 229 -8.44 10.86 -29.75
C GLY A 229 -8.91 11.56 -31.03
N LYS A 230 -9.02 10.80 -32.15
CA LYS A 230 -9.50 11.31 -33.45
C LYS A 230 -10.92 10.88 -33.81
N GLU A 231 -11.54 10.07 -32.92
CA GLU A 231 -12.83 9.46 -33.22
C GLU A 231 -13.99 10.17 -32.51
N PRO A 232 -15.14 10.39 -33.16
CA PRO A 232 -16.31 10.98 -32.53
C PRO A 232 -16.94 10.00 -31.53
N HIS A 233 -17.14 10.47 -30.29
CA HIS A 233 -17.66 9.67 -29.19
C HIS A 233 -18.93 10.24 -28.54
N GLY A 234 -19.45 11.39 -28.98
CA GLY A 234 -20.57 12.07 -28.33
C GLY A 234 -21.77 11.17 -28.11
N ALA A 235 -22.23 10.46 -29.14
CA ALA A 235 -23.35 9.53 -29.04
C ALA A 235 -23.02 8.28 -28.19
N HIS A 236 -21.78 7.82 -28.22
CA HIS A 236 -21.34 6.61 -27.50
C HIS A 236 -21.21 6.82 -26.00
N LEU A 237 -20.81 8.01 -25.56
CA LEU A 237 -20.70 8.34 -24.13
C LEU A 237 -22.05 8.29 -23.39
N ALA A 238 -23.14 8.48 -24.12
CA ALA A 238 -24.50 8.35 -23.56
C ALA A 238 -24.90 6.89 -23.31
N LEU A 239 -24.21 5.92 -23.92
CA LEU A 239 -24.52 4.49 -23.79
C LEU A 239 -23.90 3.86 -22.53
N GLY A 240 -22.98 4.54 -21.86
CA GLY A 240 -22.30 4.05 -20.67
C GLY A 240 -20.78 4.28 -20.71
N GLY A 241 -20.06 3.49 -19.93
CA GLY A 241 -18.61 3.61 -19.82
C GLY A 241 -17.85 2.95 -20.97
N CYS A 242 -16.56 3.25 -21.05
CA CYS A 242 -15.69 2.84 -22.16
C CYS A 242 -15.60 1.31 -22.32
N TRP A 243 -15.47 0.58 -21.21
CA TRP A 243 -15.42 -0.89 -21.22
C TRP A 243 -16.72 -1.54 -20.73
N SER A 244 -17.42 -0.93 -19.76
CA SER A 244 -18.64 -1.51 -19.17
C SER A 244 -19.82 -1.55 -20.13
N ALA A 245 -19.86 -0.63 -21.09
CA ALA A 245 -20.81 -0.67 -22.20
C ALA A 245 -20.46 -1.71 -23.29
N GLY A 246 -19.36 -2.45 -23.14
CA GLY A 246 -18.93 -3.49 -24.07
C GLY A 246 -18.18 -3.00 -25.31
N CYS A 247 -17.74 -1.73 -25.33
CA CYS A 247 -17.08 -1.16 -26.50
C CYS A 247 -15.58 -1.46 -26.54
N HIS A 248 -14.82 -1.15 -25.50
CA HIS A 248 -13.39 -1.40 -25.40
C HIS A 248 -13.10 -2.49 -24.35
N THR A 249 -13.41 -3.73 -24.69
CA THR A 249 -13.39 -4.85 -23.72
C THR A 249 -12.02 -5.49 -23.57
N ALA A 250 -11.12 -5.29 -24.52
CA ALA A 250 -9.76 -5.86 -24.54
C ALA A 250 -8.71 -4.84 -24.02
N VAL A 251 -8.96 -4.23 -22.85
CA VAL A 251 -8.14 -3.12 -22.32
C VAL A 251 -6.67 -3.46 -22.05
N HIS A 252 -6.32 -4.73 -21.92
CA HIS A 252 -4.93 -5.17 -21.75
C HIS A 252 -4.20 -5.40 -23.08
N GLY A 253 -4.95 -5.46 -24.19
CA GLY A 253 -4.47 -5.70 -25.54
C GLY A 253 -5.44 -6.58 -26.34
N SER A 254 -5.38 -6.49 -27.67
CA SER A 254 -6.21 -7.27 -28.57
C SER A 254 -5.37 -7.93 -29.66
N ASN A 255 -5.77 -9.14 -30.09
CA ASN A 255 -5.14 -9.81 -31.24
C ASN A 255 -5.86 -9.56 -32.56
N ILE A 256 -7.02 -8.91 -32.50
CA ILE A 256 -7.91 -8.79 -33.68
C ILE A 256 -8.33 -7.34 -33.98
N ASN A 257 -8.19 -6.41 -33.03
CA ASN A 257 -8.72 -5.07 -33.21
C ASN A 257 -7.81 -3.98 -32.59
N PRO A 258 -7.34 -2.99 -33.37
CA PRO A 258 -6.47 -1.92 -32.88
C PRO A 258 -7.16 -0.97 -31.87
N HIS A 259 -8.49 -0.95 -31.84
CA HIS A 259 -9.26 -0.16 -30.88
C HIS A 259 -9.57 -0.93 -29.58
N LEU A 260 -8.83 -2.03 -29.30
CA LEU A 260 -8.97 -2.86 -28.10
C LEU A 260 -10.39 -3.41 -27.90
N ARG A 261 -10.99 -3.89 -28.98
CA ARG A 261 -12.27 -4.62 -28.99
C ARG A 261 -12.00 -6.12 -29.17
N TYR A 262 -12.90 -6.95 -28.65
CA TYR A 262 -12.96 -8.38 -28.99
C TYR A 262 -13.72 -8.59 -30.27
#